data_7e1c052b67c8cbfd755237ed5ffefd6a
#
_entry.id   7e1c052b67c8cbfd755237ed5ffefd6a
#
_cell.length_a   1.000
_cell.length_b   1.000
_cell.length_c   1.000
_cell.angle_alpha   90.00
_cell.angle_beta   90.00
_cell.angle_gamma   90.00
#
_symmetry.space_group_name_H-M   'P 1'
#
loop_
_entity.id
_entity.type
_entity.pdbx_description
1 polymer ?
#
loop_
_entity_poly.entity_id
_entity_poly.type
_entity_poly.pdbx_seq_one_letter_code
_entity_poly.pdbx_strand_id
1 'polypeptide(L)'
;LIINLIILTMKILFLTKKWIKKLSSLFNKYEDDKLHEECGVFGVYNHPDAAALTALGLHALQHRGQEAAGIVTFDGDKFLSEKHLGLVSDHFSKPSVINRLHGRNSVGHNRYSTTGGTVHRNIQPLFADLWGGGFAIAHNGNITNALSLRYDLVKNGSIFQSTSDTETILQLAARSNADRTIKRLVDALLQIEGAYALVILTNKKLIGARDPLGIRPLVLGSFDGSYILCSETCALDIIGADFVREIEPGEVVII
;
A
#
# COMPACT_ATOMS: atom_id res chain seq x y z
N LEU A 1 14.21 -8.40 62.54
CA LEU A 1 14.97 -8.87 61.34
C LEU A 1 14.11 -9.74 60.44
N ILE A 2 13.35 -10.73 61.01
CA ILE A 2 12.48 -11.66 60.24
C ILE A 2 11.34 -10.96 59.51
N ILE A 3 10.69 -9.95 60.13
CA ILE A 3 9.58 -9.19 59.51
C ILE A 3 10.05 -8.39 58.30
N ASN A 4 11.26 -7.80 58.37
CA ASN A 4 11.82 -7.06 57.23
C ASN A 4 12.21 -7.98 56.04
N LEU A 5 12.61 -9.22 56.35
CA LEU A 5 12.91 -10.23 55.32
C LEU A 5 11.66 -10.71 54.60
N ILE A 6 10.55 -10.90 55.35
CA ILE A 6 9.24 -11.31 54.81
C ILE A 6 8.65 -10.19 53.91
N ILE A 7 8.78 -8.93 54.32
CA ILE A 7 8.32 -7.78 53.50
C ILE A 7 9.17 -7.64 52.24
N LEU A 8 10.46 -7.89 52.30
CA LEU A 8 11.35 -7.83 51.14
C LEU A 8 11.05 -8.96 50.14
N THR A 9 10.82 -10.20 50.64
CA THR A 9 10.42 -11.33 49.79
C THR A 9 9.04 -11.13 49.15
N MET A 10 8.06 -10.57 49.87
CA MET A 10 6.75 -10.24 49.28
C MET A 10 6.85 -9.14 48.22
N LYS A 11 7.69 -8.11 48.42
CA LYS A 11 7.93 -7.08 47.41
C LYS A 11 8.60 -7.65 46.14
N ILE A 12 9.59 -8.54 46.32
CA ILE A 12 10.25 -9.21 45.19
C ILE A 12 9.25 -10.13 44.44
N LEU A 13 8.41 -10.87 45.19
CA LEU A 13 7.38 -11.72 44.56
C LEU A 13 6.30 -10.91 43.80
N PHE A 14 5.95 -9.74 44.33
CA PHE A 14 4.99 -8.85 43.68
C PHE A 14 5.58 -8.20 42.43
N LEU A 15 6.85 -7.83 42.46
CA LEU A 15 7.59 -7.30 41.31
C LEU A 15 7.77 -8.36 40.23
N THR A 16 8.12 -9.61 40.60
CA THR A 16 8.24 -10.71 39.63
C THR A 16 6.89 -11.07 39.01
N LYS A 17 5.78 -11.13 39.78
CA LYS A 17 4.42 -11.32 39.20
C LYS A 17 4.01 -10.20 38.26
N LYS A 18 4.35 -8.95 38.57
CA LYS A 18 4.08 -7.81 37.70
C LYS A 18 4.90 -7.87 36.41
N TRP A 19 6.16 -8.31 36.49
CA TRP A 19 7.01 -8.53 35.33
C TRP A 19 6.58 -9.73 34.49
N ILE A 20 6.20 -10.85 35.12
CA ILE A 20 5.65 -12.02 34.43
C ILE A 20 4.35 -11.67 33.72
N LYS A 21 3.45 -10.87 34.34
CA LYS A 21 2.22 -10.41 33.72
C LYS A 21 2.47 -9.42 32.55
N LYS A 22 3.52 -8.59 32.66
CA LYS A 22 3.97 -7.71 31.59
C LYS A 22 4.64 -8.48 30.46
N LEU A 23 5.43 -9.51 30.77
CA LEU A 23 6.01 -10.43 29.80
C LEU A 23 4.92 -11.25 29.11
N SER A 24 3.96 -11.84 29.84
CA SER A 24 2.85 -12.59 29.24
C SER A 24 1.97 -11.71 28.36
N SER A 25 1.75 -10.44 28.73
CA SER A 25 1.02 -9.50 27.85
C SER A 25 1.83 -9.08 26.61
N LEU A 26 3.16 -9.14 26.68
CA LEU A 26 4.01 -8.96 25.51
C LEU A 26 4.00 -10.22 24.63
N PHE A 27 4.04 -11.42 25.23
CA PHE A 27 3.94 -12.68 24.48
C PHE A 27 2.54 -12.92 23.90
N ASN A 28 1.44 -12.61 24.61
CA ASN A 28 0.10 -12.67 24.03
C ASN A 28 -0.13 -11.66 22.88
N LYS A 29 0.70 -10.64 22.78
CA LYS A 29 0.66 -9.72 21.65
C LYS A 29 1.32 -10.31 20.40
N TYR A 30 2.08 -11.41 20.56
CA TYR A 30 2.75 -12.15 19.48
C TYR A 30 2.06 -13.47 19.11
N GLU A 31 0.99 -13.88 19.82
CA GLU A 31 0.25 -15.12 19.49
C GLU A 31 -0.65 -15.00 18.25
N ASP A 32 -0.78 -13.81 17.67
CA ASP A 32 -1.53 -13.57 16.43
C ASP A 32 -0.59 -13.31 15.23
N ASP A 33 0.68 -13.71 15.35
CA ASP A 33 1.70 -13.57 14.31
C ASP A 33 1.60 -14.70 13.26
N LYS A 34 0.38 -14.98 12.80
CA LYS A 34 0.18 -15.63 11.52
C LYS A 34 0.56 -14.59 10.47
N LEU A 35 1.47 -14.95 9.56
CA LEU A 35 1.78 -14.18 8.37
C LEU A 35 0.47 -13.97 7.59
N HIS A 36 -0.23 -12.88 7.87
CA HIS A 36 -1.38 -12.46 7.09
C HIS A 36 -0.86 -11.60 5.95
N GLU A 37 -1.18 -12.00 4.74
CA GLU A 37 -1.00 -11.16 3.56
C GLU A 37 -2.02 -10.01 3.69
N GLU A 38 -1.51 -8.80 3.80
CA GLU A 38 -2.30 -7.61 4.06
C GLU A 38 -2.19 -6.66 2.87
N CYS A 39 -3.32 -6.04 2.50
CA CYS A 39 -3.48 -5.16 1.35
C CYS A 39 -3.35 -5.87 -0.01
N GLY A 40 -4.07 -5.36 -1.01
CA GLY A 40 -3.99 -5.77 -2.40
C GLY A 40 -3.80 -4.55 -3.30
N VAL A 41 -2.92 -4.68 -4.30
CA VAL A 41 -2.70 -3.66 -5.33
C VAL A 41 -3.07 -4.21 -6.69
N PHE A 42 -3.65 -3.34 -7.54
CA PHE A 42 -4.03 -3.67 -8.90
C PHE A 42 -3.87 -2.44 -9.81
N GLY A 43 -3.38 -2.63 -11.02
CA GLY A 43 -3.26 -1.56 -12.00
C GLY A 43 -3.47 -2.04 -13.41
N VAL A 44 -4.11 -1.23 -14.25
CA VAL A 44 -4.39 -1.49 -15.66
C VAL A 44 -3.83 -0.36 -16.49
N TYR A 45 -3.16 -0.71 -17.59
CA TYR A 45 -2.65 0.25 -18.55
C TYR A 45 -3.24 0.01 -19.94
N ASN A 46 -3.86 1.07 -20.49
CA ASN A 46 -4.38 1.16 -21.85
C ASN A 46 -5.56 0.21 -22.16
N HIS A 47 -6.56 0.11 -21.26
CA HIS A 47 -7.81 -0.61 -21.51
C HIS A 47 -9.02 0.31 -21.41
N PRO A 48 -10.04 0.23 -22.31
CA PRO A 48 -11.24 1.08 -22.23
C PRO A 48 -12.00 0.92 -20.91
N ASP A 49 -12.06 -0.29 -20.37
CA ASP A 49 -12.75 -0.64 -19.11
C ASP A 49 -11.80 -0.72 -17.92
N ALA A 50 -10.73 0.10 -17.88
CA ALA A 50 -9.69 0.01 -16.87
C ALA A 50 -10.25 0.06 -15.42
N ALA A 51 -11.21 0.94 -15.13
CA ALA A 51 -11.85 1.04 -13.82
C ALA A 51 -12.62 -0.23 -13.44
N ALA A 52 -13.39 -0.80 -14.37
CA ALA A 52 -14.17 -2.02 -14.12
C ALA A 52 -13.25 -3.23 -13.90
N LEU A 53 -12.20 -3.40 -14.71
CA LEU A 53 -11.18 -4.44 -14.52
C LEU A 53 -10.48 -4.28 -13.18
N THR A 54 -10.15 -3.04 -12.79
CA THR A 54 -9.54 -2.78 -11.49
C THR A 54 -10.49 -3.15 -10.34
N ALA A 55 -11.77 -2.84 -10.44
CA ALA A 55 -12.76 -3.22 -9.43
C ALA A 55 -12.89 -4.75 -9.31
N LEU A 56 -12.90 -5.49 -10.43
CA LEU A 56 -12.94 -6.96 -10.44
C LEU A 56 -11.64 -7.55 -9.85
N GLY A 57 -10.48 -7.04 -10.24
CA GLY A 57 -9.19 -7.48 -9.69
C GLY A 57 -9.09 -7.22 -8.18
N LEU A 58 -9.52 -6.06 -7.70
CA LEU A 58 -9.59 -5.78 -6.27
C LEU A 58 -10.61 -6.67 -5.54
N HIS A 59 -11.72 -7.02 -6.19
CA HIS A 59 -12.68 -7.98 -5.62
C HIS A 59 -12.05 -9.37 -5.44
N ALA A 60 -11.28 -9.84 -6.41
CA ALA A 60 -10.52 -11.09 -6.28
C ALA A 60 -9.48 -11.03 -5.13
N LEU A 61 -8.90 -9.85 -4.89
CA LEU A 61 -7.96 -9.59 -3.81
C LEU A 61 -8.62 -9.23 -2.47
N GLN A 62 -9.96 -9.39 -2.34
CA GLN A 62 -10.70 -8.96 -1.14
C GLN A 62 -10.27 -9.70 0.14
N HIS A 63 -9.75 -10.93 0.01
CA HIS A 63 -9.17 -11.71 1.12
C HIS A 63 -7.95 -11.02 1.74
N ARG A 64 -7.28 -10.12 1.00
CA ARG A 64 -6.12 -9.34 1.47
C ARG A 64 -6.51 -8.03 2.19
N GLY A 65 -7.72 -7.52 2.01
CA GLY A 65 -8.14 -6.28 2.65
C GLY A 65 -9.64 -6.02 2.53
N GLN A 66 -10.31 -5.76 3.67
CA GLN A 66 -11.76 -5.64 3.75
C GLN A 66 -12.24 -4.32 4.38
N GLU A 67 -11.33 -3.44 4.77
CA GLU A 67 -11.69 -2.23 5.54
C GLU A 67 -11.97 -1.02 4.65
N ALA A 68 -11.27 -0.94 3.53
CA ALA A 68 -11.44 0.15 2.58
C ALA A 68 -10.90 -0.24 1.21
N ALA A 69 -11.43 0.37 0.17
CA ALA A 69 -10.94 0.25 -1.19
C ALA A 69 -10.93 1.61 -1.89
N GLY A 70 -9.99 1.78 -2.80
CA GLY A 70 -9.91 2.97 -3.64
C GLY A 70 -9.42 2.66 -5.03
N ILE A 71 -9.90 3.43 -6.00
CA ILE A 71 -9.48 3.38 -7.40
C ILE A 71 -9.21 4.81 -7.87
N VAL A 72 -8.11 4.97 -8.58
CA VAL A 72 -7.74 6.19 -9.29
C VAL A 72 -7.57 5.86 -10.76
N THR A 73 -8.16 6.68 -11.65
CA THR A 73 -7.99 6.57 -13.10
C THR A 73 -7.38 7.84 -13.68
N PHE A 74 -6.83 7.74 -14.88
CA PHE A 74 -6.38 8.89 -15.68
C PHE A 74 -7.08 8.86 -17.03
N ASP A 75 -7.82 9.93 -17.35
CA ASP A 75 -8.64 10.02 -18.57
C ASP A 75 -7.92 10.64 -19.78
N GLY A 76 -6.66 11.03 -19.60
CA GLY A 76 -5.85 11.73 -20.61
C GLY A 76 -5.64 13.20 -20.29
N ASP A 77 -6.46 13.77 -19.41
CA ASP A 77 -6.40 15.16 -18.95
C ASP A 77 -6.19 15.24 -17.43
N LYS A 78 -7.04 14.55 -16.67
CA LYS A 78 -7.07 14.60 -15.21
C LYS A 78 -7.14 13.22 -14.55
N PHE A 79 -6.79 13.19 -13.28
CA PHE A 79 -6.98 12.03 -12.42
C PHE A 79 -8.36 12.10 -11.74
N LEU A 80 -9.06 10.96 -11.76
CA LEU A 80 -10.35 10.77 -11.12
C LEU A 80 -10.18 9.75 -10.00
N SER A 81 -10.80 9.97 -8.84
CA SER A 81 -10.60 9.14 -7.65
C SER A 81 -11.91 8.83 -6.96
N GLU A 82 -12.13 7.56 -6.63
CA GLU A 82 -13.18 7.08 -5.74
C GLU A 82 -12.54 6.27 -4.62
N LYS A 83 -12.92 6.59 -3.36
CA LYS A 83 -12.38 5.97 -2.16
C LYS A 83 -13.49 5.73 -1.16
N HIS A 84 -13.62 4.50 -0.68
CA HIS A 84 -14.71 4.08 0.19
C HIS A 84 -14.22 3.19 1.33
N LEU A 85 -14.87 3.31 2.48
CA LEU A 85 -14.76 2.35 3.57
C LEU A 85 -15.63 1.14 3.26
N GLY A 86 -15.22 -0.06 3.71
CA GLY A 86 -15.94 -1.31 3.48
C GLY A 86 -15.41 -2.10 2.27
N LEU A 87 -16.19 -3.08 1.85
CA LEU A 87 -15.81 -4.01 0.80
C LEU A 87 -15.85 -3.35 -0.59
N VAL A 88 -15.06 -3.89 -1.51
CA VAL A 88 -15.06 -3.48 -2.93
C VAL A 88 -16.46 -3.59 -3.52
N SER A 89 -17.15 -4.72 -3.27
CA SER A 89 -18.50 -4.99 -3.77
C SER A 89 -19.54 -3.97 -3.30
N ASP A 90 -19.40 -3.39 -2.11
CA ASP A 90 -20.40 -2.47 -1.55
C ASP A 90 -20.50 -1.16 -2.37
N HIS A 91 -19.43 -0.78 -3.01
CA HIS A 91 -19.31 0.50 -3.70
C HIS A 91 -19.02 0.36 -5.20
N PHE A 92 -18.02 -0.44 -5.56
CA PHE A 92 -17.54 -0.53 -6.95
C PHE A 92 -18.34 -1.51 -7.82
N SER A 93 -19.35 -2.20 -7.28
CA SER A 93 -20.38 -2.90 -8.07
C SER A 93 -21.42 -1.97 -8.69
N LYS A 94 -21.45 -0.69 -8.26
CA LYS A 94 -22.44 0.29 -8.71
C LYS A 94 -21.99 0.96 -10.02
N PRO A 95 -22.75 0.86 -11.12
CA PRO A 95 -22.41 1.53 -12.38
C PRO A 95 -22.17 3.04 -12.21
N SER A 96 -22.93 3.69 -11.31
CA SER A 96 -22.78 5.12 -11.05
C SER A 96 -21.42 5.50 -10.45
N VAL A 97 -20.72 4.59 -9.75
CA VAL A 97 -19.37 4.79 -9.23
C VAL A 97 -18.34 4.56 -10.34
N ILE A 98 -18.45 3.43 -11.05
CA ILE A 98 -17.52 3.08 -12.13
C ILE A 98 -17.57 4.11 -13.25
N ASN A 99 -18.76 4.60 -13.63
CA ASN A 99 -18.92 5.61 -14.67
C ASN A 99 -18.27 6.97 -14.34
N ARG A 100 -17.99 7.27 -13.07
CA ARG A 100 -17.20 8.46 -12.68
C ARG A 100 -15.70 8.27 -12.86
N LEU A 101 -15.24 7.02 -12.93
CA LEU A 101 -13.84 6.62 -13.08
C LEU A 101 -13.51 6.31 -14.56
N HIS A 102 -13.86 7.20 -15.47
CA HIS A 102 -13.52 7.01 -16.88
C HIS A 102 -12.01 7.19 -17.12
N GLY A 103 -11.52 6.64 -18.23
CA GLY A 103 -10.11 6.64 -18.59
C GLY A 103 -9.60 5.24 -18.93
N ARG A 104 -8.43 5.19 -19.57
CA ARG A 104 -7.83 3.94 -20.04
C ARG A 104 -6.77 3.37 -19.11
N ASN A 105 -6.41 4.11 -18.07
CA ASN A 105 -5.39 3.72 -17.10
C ASN A 105 -5.95 3.84 -15.70
N SER A 106 -5.66 2.87 -14.85
CA SER A 106 -6.16 2.85 -13.47
C SER A 106 -5.16 2.22 -12.52
N VAL A 107 -5.29 2.59 -11.25
CA VAL A 107 -4.62 1.95 -10.12
C VAL A 107 -5.61 1.81 -8.97
N GLY A 108 -5.60 0.69 -8.27
CA GLY A 108 -6.50 0.39 -7.18
C GLY A 108 -5.80 -0.26 -6.00
N HIS A 109 -6.46 -0.19 -4.85
CA HIS A 109 -5.95 -0.70 -3.58
C HIS A 109 -7.06 -1.20 -2.68
N ASN A 110 -6.85 -2.39 -2.07
CA ASN A 110 -7.62 -2.89 -0.93
C ASN A 110 -6.79 -2.69 0.34
N ARG A 111 -7.43 -2.15 1.37
CA ARG A 111 -6.78 -1.89 2.65
C ARG A 111 -7.17 -2.91 3.70
N TYR A 112 -6.15 -3.41 4.40
CA TYR A 112 -6.24 -3.99 5.73
C TYR A 112 -5.41 -3.13 6.67
N SER A 113 -5.92 -2.70 7.84
CA SER A 113 -5.14 -1.84 8.72
C SER A 113 -4.38 -2.64 9.75
N THR A 114 -3.05 -2.60 9.64
CA THR A 114 -2.11 -3.11 10.64
C THR A 114 -1.81 -2.08 11.71
N THR A 115 -1.81 -0.80 11.36
CA THR A 115 -1.45 0.31 12.25
C THR A 115 -2.26 1.56 11.94
N GLY A 116 -2.91 2.12 12.96
CA GLY A 116 -3.70 3.35 12.87
C GLY A 116 -5.12 3.13 12.36
N GLY A 117 -6.13 3.78 12.98
CA GLY A 117 -7.53 3.63 12.62
C GLY A 117 -7.81 3.87 11.15
N THR A 118 -8.84 3.19 10.63
CA THR A 118 -9.31 3.33 9.25
C THR A 118 -9.92 4.72 9.06
N VAL A 119 -9.08 5.71 8.78
CA VAL A 119 -9.49 7.08 8.46
C VAL A 119 -9.47 7.26 6.96
N HIS A 120 -10.48 7.93 6.42
CA HIS A 120 -10.65 8.17 4.98
C HIS A 120 -9.37 8.71 4.30
N ARG A 121 -8.60 9.58 4.97
CA ARG A 121 -7.33 10.15 4.46
C ARG A 121 -6.21 9.12 4.23
N ASN A 122 -6.33 7.92 4.80
CA ASN A 122 -5.36 6.82 4.64
C ASN A 122 -5.76 5.83 3.53
N ILE A 123 -6.94 6.01 2.92
CA ILE A 123 -7.38 5.14 1.83
C ILE A 123 -6.52 5.43 0.60
N GLN A 124 -5.90 4.38 0.09
CA GLN A 124 -5.10 4.44 -1.12
C GLN A 124 -5.95 4.11 -2.35
N PRO A 125 -5.49 4.46 -3.57
CA PRO A 125 -4.20 5.09 -3.89
C PRO A 125 -4.07 6.51 -3.36
N LEU A 126 -2.87 6.89 -2.86
CA LEU A 126 -2.58 8.29 -2.55
C LEU A 126 -2.21 9.02 -3.85
N PHE A 127 -2.66 10.27 -3.95
CA PHE A 127 -2.42 11.10 -5.14
C PHE A 127 -1.72 12.41 -4.77
N ALA A 128 -0.79 12.83 -5.62
CA ALA A 128 -0.21 14.17 -5.59
C ALA A 128 0.19 14.62 -6.99
N ASP A 129 0.18 15.93 -7.22
CA ASP A 129 0.82 16.53 -8.36
C ASP A 129 2.30 16.79 -8.04
N LEU A 130 3.17 16.11 -8.75
CA LEU A 130 4.61 16.29 -8.66
C LEU A 130 5.10 17.18 -9.80
N TRP A 131 6.36 17.66 -9.70
CA TRP A 131 7.03 18.24 -10.85
C TRP A 131 7.11 17.21 -11.98
N GLY A 132 6.35 17.43 -13.03
CA GLY A 132 6.24 16.50 -14.18
C GLY A 132 4.89 15.78 -14.29
N GLY A 133 3.92 16.08 -13.43
CA GLY A 133 2.53 15.63 -13.55
C GLY A 133 2.02 14.82 -12.35
N GLY A 134 0.81 14.33 -12.50
CA GLY A 134 0.13 13.56 -11.46
C GLY A 134 0.80 12.22 -11.16
N PHE A 135 0.70 11.81 -9.92
CA PHE A 135 1.31 10.61 -9.36
C PHE A 135 0.34 9.97 -8.36
N ALA A 136 -0.27 8.86 -8.76
CA ALA A 136 -1.14 8.06 -7.89
C ALA A 136 -0.40 6.77 -7.49
N ILE A 137 -0.31 6.46 -6.20
CA ILE A 137 0.44 5.32 -5.67
C ILE A 137 -0.42 4.43 -4.79
N ALA A 138 -0.39 3.12 -5.09
CA ALA A 138 -0.91 2.04 -4.26
C ALA A 138 0.26 1.21 -3.72
N HIS A 139 0.22 0.89 -2.43
CA HIS A 139 1.29 0.22 -1.70
C HIS A 139 0.74 -0.95 -0.88
N ASN A 140 1.26 -2.13 -1.13
CA ASN A 140 1.14 -3.29 -0.28
C ASN A 140 2.47 -3.51 0.44
N GLY A 141 2.48 -3.37 1.77
CA GLY A 141 3.69 -3.60 2.56
C GLY A 141 3.81 -2.69 3.77
N ASN A 142 5.05 -2.59 4.26
CA ASN A 142 5.40 -1.75 5.41
C ASN A 142 6.81 -1.20 5.26
N ILE A 143 6.96 0.10 5.36
CA ILE A 143 8.24 0.81 5.31
C ILE A 143 8.75 0.98 6.74
N THR A 144 9.77 0.21 7.10
CA THR A 144 10.27 0.10 8.48
C THR A 144 10.90 1.40 8.99
N ASN A 145 11.54 2.17 8.12
CA ASN A 145 12.16 3.46 8.45
C ASN A 145 11.24 4.67 8.18
N ALA A 146 9.94 4.45 7.89
CA ALA A 146 9.01 5.53 7.54
C ALA A 146 8.90 6.63 8.59
N LEU A 147 8.90 6.28 9.89
CA LEU A 147 8.81 7.26 10.98
C LEU A 147 10.02 8.18 11.04
N SER A 148 11.24 7.64 10.88
CA SER A 148 12.47 8.43 10.84
C SER A 148 12.48 9.36 9.64
N LEU A 149 12.20 8.84 8.45
CA LEU A 149 12.12 9.62 7.22
C LEU A 149 11.05 10.72 7.30
N ARG A 150 9.88 10.39 7.87
CA ARG A 150 8.80 11.36 8.08
C ARG A 150 9.23 12.50 9.01
N TYR A 151 9.92 12.18 10.11
CA TYR A 151 10.44 13.20 11.02
C TYR A 151 11.36 14.19 10.30
N ASP A 152 12.31 13.67 9.53
CA ASP A 152 13.25 14.50 8.77
C ASP A 152 12.55 15.32 7.68
N LEU A 153 11.59 14.73 6.98
CA LEU A 153 10.80 15.41 5.95
C LEU A 153 9.99 16.57 6.55
N VAL A 154 9.30 16.35 7.68
CA VAL A 154 8.52 17.40 8.38
C VAL A 154 9.43 18.50 8.88
N LYS A 155 10.56 18.17 9.51
CA LYS A 155 11.56 19.14 9.96
C LYS A 155 12.06 20.03 8.82
N ASN A 156 12.10 19.51 7.61
CA ASN A 156 12.51 20.21 6.39
C ASN A 156 11.31 20.78 5.59
N GLY A 157 10.14 20.95 6.21
CA GLY A 157 8.98 21.66 5.66
C GLY A 157 8.02 20.83 4.82
N SER A 158 8.13 19.48 4.77
CA SER A 158 7.13 18.64 4.12
C SER A 158 5.83 18.62 4.92
N ILE A 159 4.70 18.69 4.21
CA ILE A 159 3.35 18.65 4.79
C ILE A 159 2.74 17.28 4.51
N PHE A 160 2.34 16.57 5.56
CA PHE A 160 1.68 15.27 5.45
C PHE A 160 0.17 15.43 5.71
N GLN A 161 -0.62 14.76 4.89
CA GLN A 161 -2.09 14.73 4.99
C GLN A 161 -2.61 13.44 5.60
N SER A 162 -1.84 12.34 5.49
CA SER A 162 -2.19 11.03 6.02
C SER A 162 -1.22 10.58 7.12
N THR A 163 -1.54 9.47 7.75
CA THR A 163 -0.61 8.77 8.67
C THR A 163 0.03 7.54 8.03
N SER A 164 -0.24 7.32 6.73
CA SER A 164 0.32 6.18 5.97
C SER A 164 1.82 6.37 5.72
N ASP A 165 2.57 5.28 5.81
CA ASP A 165 3.97 5.20 5.42
C ASP A 165 4.15 5.43 3.91
N THR A 166 3.16 5.08 3.10
CA THR A 166 3.10 5.33 1.65
C THR A 166 3.30 6.80 1.31
N GLU A 167 2.78 7.72 2.14
CA GLU A 167 2.96 9.16 1.90
C GLU A 167 4.42 9.59 2.04
N THR A 168 5.23 8.86 2.82
CA THR A 168 6.67 9.10 2.90
C THR A 168 7.35 8.89 1.55
N ILE A 169 6.97 7.83 0.80
CA ILE A 169 7.49 7.60 -0.57
C ILE A 169 7.14 8.78 -1.48
N LEU A 170 5.90 9.26 -1.39
CA LEU A 170 5.39 10.38 -2.17
C LEU A 170 6.17 11.66 -1.90
N GLN A 171 6.40 11.98 -0.61
CA GLN A 171 7.16 13.14 -0.18
C GLN A 171 8.65 13.07 -0.60
N LEU A 172 9.26 11.89 -0.52
CA LEU A 172 10.64 11.67 -1.00
C LEU A 172 10.73 11.90 -2.51
N ALA A 173 9.80 11.34 -3.29
CA ALA A 173 9.75 11.56 -4.73
C ALA A 173 9.52 13.04 -5.09
N ALA A 174 8.65 13.74 -4.33
CA ALA A 174 8.39 15.17 -4.53
C ALA A 174 9.64 16.03 -4.30
N ARG A 175 10.50 15.65 -3.34
CA ARG A 175 11.71 16.38 -2.98
C ARG A 175 12.94 16.04 -3.83
N SER A 176 12.89 14.97 -4.60
CA SER A 176 14.00 14.63 -5.50
C SER A 176 14.23 15.74 -6.52
N ASN A 177 15.50 16.07 -6.76
CA ASN A 177 15.93 17.07 -7.76
C ASN A 177 16.02 16.49 -9.17
N ALA A 178 15.66 15.21 -9.37
CA ALA A 178 15.72 14.59 -10.69
C ALA A 178 14.68 15.19 -11.65
N ASP A 179 15.02 15.28 -12.93
CA ASP A 179 14.17 15.89 -13.97
C ASP A 179 12.99 14.99 -14.38
N ARG A 180 13.11 13.67 -14.20
CA ARG A 180 12.13 12.69 -14.66
C ARG A 180 11.44 12.02 -13.49
N THR A 181 10.12 11.86 -13.55
CA THR A 181 9.29 11.19 -12.52
C THR A 181 9.82 9.81 -12.12
N ILE A 182 10.31 9.01 -13.10
CA ILE A 182 10.92 7.69 -12.82
C ILE A 182 12.17 7.82 -11.96
N LYS A 183 13.05 8.77 -12.26
CA LYS A 183 14.27 8.99 -11.46
C LYS A 183 13.93 9.47 -10.06
N ARG A 184 12.90 10.33 -9.90
CA ARG A 184 12.38 10.76 -8.60
C ARG A 184 11.87 9.58 -7.77
N LEU A 185 11.16 8.66 -8.42
CA LEU A 185 10.72 7.42 -7.77
C LEU A 185 11.92 6.59 -7.32
N VAL A 186 12.90 6.36 -8.20
CA VAL A 186 14.11 5.59 -7.85
C VAL A 186 14.86 6.23 -6.69
N ASP A 187 15.03 7.56 -6.69
CA ASP A 187 15.65 8.29 -5.56
C ASP A 187 14.89 8.09 -4.25
N ALA A 188 13.56 7.98 -4.29
CA ALA A 188 12.75 7.66 -3.12
C ALA A 188 12.93 6.21 -2.68
N LEU A 189 12.90 5.25 -3.63
CA LEU A 189 13.06 3.83 -3.35
C LEU A 189 14.43 3.48 -2.73
N LEU A 190 15.48 4.20 -3.09
CA LEU A 190 16.83 4.03 -2.52
C LEU A 190 16.94 4.49 -1.06
N GLN A 191 15.95 5.23 -0.53
CA GLN A 191 15.95 5.75 0.83
C GLN A 191 15.05 4.96 1.77
N ILE A 192 14.10 4.19 1.24
CA ILE A 192 13.15 3.41 2.06
C ILE A 192 13.69 2.02 2.36
N GLU A 193 13.33 1.51 3.55
CA GLU A 193 13.65 0.17 4.00
C GLU A 193 12.34 -0.57 4.33
N GLY A 194 12.29 -1.87 4.05
CA GLY A 194 11.13 -2.70 4.37
C GLY A 194 10.65 -3.55 3.20
N ALA A 195 9.46 -4.11 3.35
CA ALA A 195 8.81 -4.94 2.35
C ALA A 195 7.75 -4.14 1.61
N TYR A 196 7.78 -4.14 0.28
CA TYR A 196 6.77 -3.42 -0.51
C TYR A 196 6.54 -4.00 -1.90
N ALA A 197 5.29 -3.93 -2.34
CA ALA A 197 4.90 -3.97 -3.73
C ALA A 197 4.12 -2.69 -4.05
N LEU A 198 4.60 -1.93 -5.03
CA LEU A 198 4.02 -0.66 -5.43
C LEU A 198 3.43 -0.76 -6.83
N VAL A 199 2.24 -0.18 -7.01
CA VAL A 199 1.67 0.10 -8.33
C VAL A 199 1.38 1.59 -8.41
N ILE A 200 1.96 2.23 -9.42
CA ILE A 200 1.95 3.68 -9.55
C ILE A 200 1.43 4.06 -10.93
N LEU A 201 0.49 4.99 -10.95
CA LEU A 201 -0.04 5.58 -12.18
C LEU A 201 0.43 7.02 -12.30
N THR A 202 1.01 7.35 -13.44
CA THR A 202 1.36 8.71 -13.85
C THR A 202 0.54 9.12 -15.08
N ASN A 203 0.67 10.37 -15.54
CA ASN A 203 0.02 10.81 -16.77
C ASN A 203 0.36 9.95 -18.01
N LYS A 204 1.47 9.22 -18.00
CA LYS A 204 1.98 8.52 -19.20
C LYS A 204 2.33 7.05 -18.98
N LYS A 205 2.36 6.58 -17.74
CA LYS A 205 2.96 5.27 -17.41
C LYS A 205 2.23 4.60 -16.26
N LEU A 206 2.16 3.29 -16.33
CA LEU A 206 1.93 2.41 -15.19
C LEU A 206 3.30 1.85 -14.76
N ILE A 207 3.61 1.91 -13.47
CA ILE A 207 4.89 1.50 -12.92
C ILE A 207 4.65 0.51 -11.79
N GLY A 208 5.37 -0.61 -11.82
CA GLY A 208 5.45 -1.55 -10.71
C GLY A 208 6.83 -1.47 -10.07
N ALA A 209 6.90 -1.60 -8.74
CA ALA A 209 8.17 -1.75 -8.03
C ALA A 209 8.02 -2.79 -6.93
N ARG A 210 9.00 -3.69 -6.81
CA ARG A 210 9.04 -4.73 -5.79
C ARG A 210 10.25 -4.54 -4.89
N ASP A 211 10.08 -4.81 -3.60
CA ASP A 211 11.17 -4.69 -2.62
C ASP A 211 12.38 -5.56 -2.96
N PRO A 212 13.60 -5.16 -2.53
CA PRO A 212 14.84 -5.87 -2.89
C PRO A 212 14.91 -7.31 -2.40
N LEU A 213 14.12 -7.69 -1.39
CA LEU A 213 14.05 -9.06 -0.86
C LEU A 213 12.92 -9.88 -1.48
N GLY A 214 12.03 -9.24 -2.26
CA GLY A 214 10.88 -9.89 -2.89
C GLY A 214 9.84 -10.43 -1.90
N ILE A 215 9.72 -9.80 -0.72
CA ILE A 215 8.82 -10.25 0.34
C ILE A 215 7.36 -10.08 -0.09
N ARG A 216 7.04 -8.93 -0.72
CA ARG A 216 5.67 -8.71 -1.20
C ARG A 216 5.53 -9.17 -2.66
N PRO A 217 4.46 -9.91 -2.98
CA PRO A 217 4.24 -10.38 -4.33
C PRO A 217 3.81 -9.24 -5.27
N LEU A 218 4.28 -9.32 -6.51
CA LEU A 218 3.83 -8.47 -7.62
C LEU A 218 4.00 -9.22 -8.93
N VAL A 219 2.93 -9.30 -9.72
CA VAL A 219 2.91 -10.01 -11.00
C VAL A 219 2.51 -9.08 -12.14
N LEU A 220 3.01 -9.41 -13.33
CA LEU A 220 2.65 -8.79 -14.60
C LEU A 220 1.72 -9.74 -15.36
N GLY A 221 0.60 -9.23 -15.82
CA GLY A 221 -0.32 -9.89 -16.72
C GLY A 221 -0.57 -9.10 -18.00
N SER A 222 -1.23 -9.72 -18.96
CA SER A 222 -1.71 -9.09 -20.20
C SER A 222 -3.15 -9.47 -20.48
N PHE A 223 -3.93 -8.52 -21.04
CA PHE A 223 -5.33 -8.70 -21.39
C PHE A 223 -5.69 -7.77 -22.55
N ASP A 224 -6.14 -8.34 -23.67
CA ASP A 224 -6.57 -7.59 -24.87
C ASP A 224 -5.59 -6.49 -25.31
N GLY A 225 -4.27 -6.80 -25.31
CA GLY A 225 -3.22 -5.85 -25.67
C GLY A 225 -2.90 -4.80 -24.60
N SER A 226 -3.52 -4.91 -23.44
CA SER A 226 -3.29 -4.09 -22.25
C SER A 226 -2.37 -4.82 -21.26
N TYR A 227 -1.72 -4.08 -20.38
CA TYR A 227 -0.90 -4.66 -19.32
C TYR A 227 -1.52 -4.45 -17.94
N ILE A 228 -1.30 -5.43 -17.07
CA ILE A 228 -1.84 -5.47 -15.72
C ILE A 228 -0.71 -5.72 -14.72
N LEU A 229 -0.72 -4.97 -13.62
CA LEU A 229 0.11 -5.24 -12.45
C LEU A 229 -0.78 -5.55 -11.26
N CYS A 230 -0.56 -6.65 -10.56
CA CYS A 230 -1.36 -7.01 -9.39
C CYS A 230 -0.58 -7.84 -8.37
N SER A 231 -1.13 -7.92 -7.15
CA SER A 231 -0.51 -8.67 -6.06
C SER A 231 -0.47 -10.18 -6.31
N GLU A 232 -1.54 -10.76 -6.89
CA GLU A 232 -1.69 -12.21 -7.05
C GLU A 232 -2.35 -12.57 -8.37
N THR A 233 -2.06 -13.78 -8.87
CA THR A 233 -2.61 -14.32 -10.14
C THR A 233 -4.12 -14.53 -10.11
N CYS A 234 -4.73 -14.77 -8.94
CA CYS A 234 -6.19 -14.88 -8.83
C CYS A 234 -6.92 -13.62 -9.34
N ALA A 235 -6.26 -12.45 -9.28
CA ALA A 235 -6.79 -11.21 -9.83
C ALA A 235 -6.67 -11.14 -11.36
N LEU A 236 -5.76 -11.88 -11.97
CA LEU A 236 -5.70 -12.09 -13.43
C LEU A 236 -6.79 -13.06 -13.86
N ASP A 237 -6.95 -14.17 -13.12
CA ASP A 237 -7.92 -15.22 -13.44
C ASP A 237 -9.35 -14.69 -13.51
N ILE A 238 -9.77 -13.85 -12.57
CA ILE A 238 -11.14 -13.32 -12.52
C ILE A 238 -11.48 -12.46 -13.73
N ILE A 239 -10.50 -11.80 -14.33
CA ILE A 239 -10.68 -10.94 -15.51
C ILE A 239 -10.34 -11.65 -16.82
N GLY A 240 -9.86 -12.92 -16.75
CA GLY A 240 -9.45 -13.69 -17.93
C GLY A 240 -8.13 -13.22 -18.54
N ALA A 241 -7.25 -12.61 -17.74
CA ALA A 241 -5.95 -12.14 -18.21
C ALA A 241 -4.88 -13.23 -18.15
N ASP A 242 -3.94 -13.19 -19.09
CA ASP A 242 -2.79 -14.08 -19.12
C ASP A 242 -1.71 -13.63 -18.13
N PHE A 243 -1.17 -14.59 -17.38
CA PHE A 243 0.04 -14.37 -16.57
C PHE A 243 1.27 -14.28 -17.48
N VAL A 244 2.02 -13.19 -17.36
CA VAL A 244 3.27 -12.99 -18.13
C VAL A 244 4.47 -13.43 -17.31
N ARG A 245 4.66 -12.85 -16.11
CA ARG A 245 5.75 -13.20 -15.17
C ARG A 245 5.57 -12.54 -13.81
N GLU A 246 6.32 -12.96 -12.84
CA GLU A 246 6.54 -12.20 -11.62
C GLU A 246 7.46 -10.99 -11.88
N ILE A 247 7.32 -9.96 -11.05
CA ILE A 247 8.30 -8.87 -10.97
C ILE A 247 9.43 -9.33 -10.05
N GLU A 248 10.66 -9.21 -10.52
CA GLU A 248 11.83 -9.68 -9.78
C GLU A 248 12.08 -8.84 -8.50
N PRO A 249 12.70 -9.43 -7.46
CA PRO A 249 13.14 -8.67 -6.29
C PRO A 249 14.01 -7.47 -6.68
N GLY A 250 13.66 -6.28 -6.18
CA GLY A 250 14.36 -5.03 -6.50
C GLY A 250 14.09 -4.45 -7.90
N GLU A 251 13.18 -5.06 -8.65
CA GLU A 251 12.84 -4.58 -10.01
C GLU A 251 11.87 -3.40 -9.97
N VAL A 252 12.07 -2.47 -10.90
CA VAL A 252 11.11 -1.43 -11.30
C VAL A 252 10.72 -1.67 -12.75
N VAL A 253 9.49 -2.13 -12.98
CA VAL A 253 8.91 -2.30 -14.32
C VAL A 253 8.15 -1.06 -14.74
N ILE A 254 8.27 -0.67 -16.00
CA ILE A 254 7.66 0.54 -16.57
C ILE A 254 6.89 0.15 -17.84
N ILE A 255 5.63 0.51 -17.87
CA ILE A 255 4.68 0.26 -18.96
C ILE A 255 4.22 1.60 -19.55
#